data_15c143431a927f2f128e0e0a2b72c08f
#
_entry.id   15c143431a927f2f128e0e0a2b72c08f
#
_cell.length_a   1.000
_cell.length_b   1.000
_cell.length_c   1.000
_cell.angle_alpha   90.00
_cell.angle_beta   90.00
_cell.angle_gamma   90.00
#
_symmetry.space_group_name_H-M   'P 1'
#
loop_
_entity.id
_entity.type
_entity.pdbx_description
1 polymer ?
#
loop_
_entity_poly.entity_id
_entity_poly.type
_entity_poly.pdbx_seq_one_letter_code
_entity_poly.pdbx_strand_id
1 'polypeptide(L)'
;MSTNGTATETGTAEAPALGEELITRGRTITESDLVSFSSLTGDWHPQHADAEWAAAGRFGERVAHGMMVLSYAVGLVPFDPERVVALRGLDSVSFKRPVAIGDTIRVHTRVDSVRPLDDEHSLVSFAWRVLNQHDRVVARVRVDALWRGATADEPETEIVPNTVLL
;
A
#
# COMPACT_ATOMS: atom_id res chain seq x y z
N MET A 1 43.66 25.72 -18.33
CA MET A 1 42.88 24.48 -18.20
C MET A 1 42.12 24.58 -16.89
N SER A 2 40.88 25.02 -16.97
CA SER A 2 39.98 25.15 -15.82
C SER A 2 39.10 23.90 -15.75
N THR A 3 39.24 23.15 -14.66
CA THR A 3 38.35 22.02 -14.35
C THR A 3 37.13 22.55 -13.59
N ASN A 4 35.99 22.63 -14.27
CA ASN A 4 34.71 22.85 -13.65
C ASN A 4 34.29 21.57 -12.92
N GLY A 5 34.41 21.56 -11.61
CA GLY A 5 33.78 20.57 -10.75
C GLY A 5 32.31 20.89 -10.61
N THR A 6 31.45 20.10 -11.25
CA THR A 6 29.99 20.14 -11.03
C THR A 6 29.74 19.58 -9.63
N ALA A 7 29.45 20.45 -8.69
CA ALA A 7 28.91 20.05 -7.39
C ALA A 7 27.52 19.45 -7.64
N THR A 8 27.37 18.18 -7.35
CA THR A 8 26.06 17.52 -7.28
C THR A 8 25.35 18.12 -6.06
N GLU A 9 24.34 18.95 -6.29
CA GLU A 9 23.43 19.37 -5.23
C GLU A 9 22.75 18.12 -4.68
N THR A 10 23.16 17.70 -3.50
CA THR A 10 22.37 16.77 -2.67
C THR A 10 21.17 17.55 -2.17
N GLY A 11 20.11 17.58 -2.98
CA GLY A 11 18.81 18.07 -2.54
C GLY A 11 18.40 17.27 -1.30
N THR A 12 18.12 17.98 -0.21
CA THR A 12 17.53 17.41 1.00
C THR A 12 16.28 16.66 0.59
N ALA A 13 16.25 15.38 0.91
CA ALA A 13 15.20 14.49 0.49
C ALA A 13 13.92 14.78 1.30
N GLU A 14 13.01 15.55 0.74
CA GLU A 14 11.72 15.85 1.37
C GLU A 14 10.79 14.64 1.40
N ALA A 15 10.00 14.52 2.47
CA ALA A 15 8.88 13.59 2.55
C ALA A 15 7.79 14.02 1.56
N PRO A 16 6.90 13.10 1.13
CA PRO A 16 5.82 13.43 0.20
C PRO A 16 4.86 14.46 0.83
N ALA A 17 4.29 15.31 0.01
CA ALA A 17 3.39 16.36 0.49
C ALA A 17 2.08 15.79 1.06
N LEU A 18 1.59 16.39 2.15
CA LEU A 18 0.29 16.04 2.71
C LEU A 18 -0.81 16.24 1.64
N GLY A 19 -1.66 15.24 1.48
CA GLY A 19 -2.73 15.23 0.48
C GLY A 19 -2.27 14.83 -0.94
N GLU A 20 -0.98 14.57 -1.17
CA GLU A 20 -0.48 14.07 -2.44
C GLU A 20 -1.18 12.76 -2.81
N GLU A 21 -1.65 12.66 -4.04
CA GLU A 21 -2.40 11.52 -4.54
C GLU A 21 -1.70 10.89 -5.75
N LEU A 22 -1.83 9.57 -5.85
CA LEU A 22 -1.35 8.79 -6.99
C LEU A 22 -2.36 7.69 -7.32
N ILE A 23 -2.59 7.48 -8.62
CA ILE A 23 -3.30 6.30 -9.13
C ILE A 23 -2.31 5.45 -9.91
N THR A 24 -2.16 4.18 -9.50
CA THR A 24 -1.21 3.26 -10.13
C THR A 24 -1.73 2.75 -11.48
N ARG A 25 -0.83 2.13 -12.27
CA ARG A 25 -1.24 1.24 -13.36
C ARG A 25 -2.11 0.09 -12.81
N GLY A 26 -2.87 -0.56 -13.72
CA GLY A 26 -3.65 -1.74 -13.38
C GLY A 26 -2.84 -3.03 -13.44
N ARG A 27 -3.31 -4.05 -12.68
CA ARG A 27 -2.87 -5.45 -12.77
C ARG A 27 -4.08 -6.35 -12.82
N THR A 28 -4.17 -7.20 -13.85
CA THR A 28 -5.21 -8.23 -13.95
C THR A 28 -4.85 -9.44 -13.12
N ILE A 29 -5.82 -9.94 -12.36
CA ILE A 29 -5.72 -11.15 -11.55
C ILE A 29 -5.94 -12.36 -12.44
N THR A 30 -5.04 -13.32 -12.38
CA THR A 30 -5.06 -14.52 -13.19
C THR A 30 -5.24 -15.79 -12.37
N GLU A 31 -5.59 -16.92 -13.02
CA GLU A 31 -5.62 -18.25 -12.41
C GLU A 31 -4.30 -18.60 -11.73
N SER A 32 -3.18 -18.33 -12.41
CA SER A 32 -1.85 -18.62 -11.87
C SER A 32 -1.51 -17.80 -10.63
N ASP A 33 -2.07 -16.60 -10.48
CA ASP A 33 -1.89 -15.80 -9.26
C ASP A 33 -2.50 -16.50 -8.04
N LEU A 34 -3.74 -17.02 -8.18
CA LEU A 34 -4.42 -17.74 -7.09
C LEU A 34 -3.64 -19.00 -6.71
N VAL A 35 -3.26 -19.82 -7.70
CA VAL A 35 -2.51 -21.05 -7.47
C VAL A 35 -1.16 -20.77 -6.81
N SER A 36 -0.43 -19.78 -7.30
CA SER A 36 0.87 -19.40 -6.73
C SER A 36 0.75 -18.91 -5.30
N PHE A 37 -0.26 -18.08 -5.01
CA PHE A 37 -0.48 -17.57 -3.67
C PHE A 37 -0.92 -18.66 -2.70
N SER A 38 -1.81 -19.57 -3.12
CA SER A 38 -2.20 -20.74 -2.33
C SER A 38 -1.00 -21.64 -2.03
N SER A 39 -0.15 -21.88 -3.01
CA SER A 39 1.07 -22.70 -2.85
C SER A 39 2.06 -22.04 -1.87
N LEU A 40 2.21 -20.72 -1.92
CA LEU A 40 3.10 -19.96 -1.06
C LEU A 40 2.62 -19.94 0.40
N THR A 41 1.33 -19.78 0.60
CA THR A 41 0.73 -19.53 1.92
C THR A 41 0.17 -20.77 2.59
N GLY A 42 -0.13 -21.82 1.81
CA GLY A 42 -0.89 -22.99 2.26
C GLY A 42 -2.40 -22.76 2.35
N ASP A 43 -2.91 -21.58 1.94
CA ASP A 43 -4.35 -21.27 1.96
C ASP A 43 -5.03 -21.83 0.70
N TRP A 44 -5.45 -23.08 0.79
CA TRP A 44 -6.23 -23.78 -0.23
C TRP A 44 -7.72 -23.81 0.12
N HIS A 45 -8.24 -22.78 0.78
CA HIS A 45 -9.67 -22.73 1.06
C HIS A 45 -10.48 -22.90 -0.25
N PRO A 46 -11.55 -23.72 -0.28
CA PRO A 46 -12.31 -24.03 -1.50
C PRO A 46 -12.80 -22.79 -2.26
N GLN A 47 -13.07 -21.70 -1.56
CA GLN A 47 -13.45 -20.42 -2.16
C GLN A 47 -12.43 -19.91 -3.20
N HIS A 48 -11.15 -20.30 -3.06
CA HIS A 48 -10.05 -19.90 -3.94
C HIS A 48 -9.66 -20.99 -4.92
N ALA A 49 -9.88 -22.28 -4.55
CA ALA A 49 -9.29 -23.41 -5.23
C ALA A 49 -10.31 -24.33 -5.95
N ASP A 50 -11.56 -24.42 -5.47
CA ASP A 50 -12.59 -25.32 -5.97
C ASP A 50 -13.70 -24.54 -6.69
N ALA A 51 -13.78 -24.72 -8.02
CA ALA A 51 -14.73 -23.99 -8.84
C ALA A 51 -16.20 -24.42 -8.59
N GLU A 52 -16.43 -25.72 -8.35
CA GLU A 52 -17.77 -26.23 -8.09
C GLU A 52 -18.30 -25.74 -6.73
N TRP A 53 -17.44 -25.82 -5.72
CA TRP A 53 -17.77 -25.32 -4.39
C TRP A 53 -18.03 -23.80 -4.41
N ALA A 54 -17.16 -23.04 -5.08
CA ALA A 54 -17.28 -21.60 -5.16
C ALA A 54 -18.51 -21.14 -5.95
N ALA A 55 -18.88 -21.87 -7.02
CA ALA A 55 -20.08 -21.60 -7.82
C ALA A 55 -21.36 -21.74 -6.98
N ALA A 56 -21.41 -22.69 -6.04
CA ALA A 56 -22.52 -22.85 -5.11
C ALA A 56 -22.48 -21.85 -3.94
N GLY A 57 -21.38 -21.13 -3.79
CA GLY A 57 -21.14 -20.21 -2.68
C GLY A 57 -21.69 -18.80 -2.91
N ARG A 58 -21.42 -17.92 -1.93
CA ARG A 58 -21.95 -16.53 -1.89
C ARG A 58 -21.51 -15.68 -3.10
N PHE A 59 -20.33 -15.94 -3.67
CA PHE A 59 -19.75 -15.13 -4.73
C PHE A 59 -20.05 -15.69 -6.13
N GLY A 60 -20.49 -16.96 -6.25
CA GLY A 60 -20.84 -17.61 -7.51
C GLY A 60 -19.64 -18.04 -8.34
N GLU A 61 -18.42 -17.74 -7.90
CA GLU A 61 -17.17 -18.08 -8.58
C GLU A 61 -16.00 -18.02 -7.60
N ARG A 62 -14.82 -18.55 -8.01
CA ARG A 62 -13.60 -18.42 -7.22
C ARG A 62 -13.14 -16.95 -7.17
N VAL A 63 -12.72 -16.53 -5.99
CA VAL A 63 -12.25 -15.16 -5.74
C VAL A 63 -10.82 -15.18 -5.23
N ALA A 64 -10.11 -14.08 -5.43
CA ALA A 64 -8.76 -13.87 -4.95
C ALA A 64 -8.71 -13.80 -3.43
N HIS A 65 -7.63 -14.29 -2.83
CA HIS A 65 -7.33 -14.10 -1.41
C HIS A 65 -7.23 -12.61 -1.10
N GLY A 66 -7.84 -12.16 -0.03
CA GLY A 66 -7.76 -10.75 0.37
C GLY A 66 -6.32 -10.28 0.57
N MET A 67 -5.50 -11.11 1.22
CA MET A 67 -4.07 -10.80 1.44
C MET A 67 -3.27 -10.78 0.14
N MET A 68 -3.61 -11.60 -0.87
CA MET A 68 -3.00 -11.51 -2.20
C MET A 68 -3.28 -10.16 -2.86
N VAL A 69 -4.52 -9.69 -2.78
CA VAL A 69 -4.92 -8.38 -3.31
C VAL A 69 -4.11 -7.26 -2.64
N LEU A 70 -3.91 -7.31 -1.32
CA LEU A 70 -3.09 -6.34 -0.61
C LEU A 70 -1.60 -6.44 -0.99
N SER A 71 -1.06 -7.65 -1.11
CA SER A 71 0.34 -7.86 -1.51
C SER A 71 0.59 -7.28 -2.91
N TYR A 72 -0.35 -7.47 -3.83
CA TYR A 72 -0.26 -6.88 -5.17
C TYR A 72 -0.45 -5.36 -5.15
N ALA A 73 -1.28 -4.83 -4.25
CA ALA A 73 -1.42 -3.39 -4.06
C ALA A 73 -0.08 -2.76 -3.64
N VAL A 74 0.65 -3.38 -2.71
CA VAL A 74 2.00 -2.94 -2.33
C VAL A 74 2.95 -2.94 -3.54
N GLY A 75 2.94 -4.00 -4.34
CA GLY A 75 3.80 -4.10 -5.53
C GLY A 75 3.40 -3.18 -6.69
N LEU A 76 2.18 -2.62 -6.68
CA LEU A 76 1.73 -1.65 -7.69
C LEU A 76 2.15 -0.22 -7.37
N VAL A 77 2.28 0.13 -6.09
CA VAL A 77 2.68 1.48 -5.69
C VAL A 77 4.18 1.66 -5.96
N PRO A 78 4.57 2.65 -6.78
CA PRO A 78 5.96 2.86 -7.15
C PRO A 78 6.71 3.57 -6.02
N PHE A 79 6.93 2.88 -4.93
CA PHE A 79 7.76 3.40 -3.85
C PHE A 79 9.19 3.61 -4.33
N ASP A 80 9.72 4.79 -4.06
CA ASP A 80 11.13 5.10 -4.32
C ASP A 80 12.02 4.31 -3.34
N PRO A 81 12.88 3.39 -3.82
CA PRO A 81 13.75 2.58 -2.97
C PRO A 81 14.78 3.38 -2.19
N GLU A 82 15.12 4.59 -2.65
CA GLU A 82 16.03 5.48 -1.93
C GLU A 82 15.34 6.20 -0.77
N ARG A 83 14.00 6.23 -0.78
CA ARG A 83 13.17 6.95 0.18
C ARG A 83 12.49 6.03 1.18
N VAL A 84 11.90 4.93 0.72
CA VAL A 84 11.18 4.00 1.60
C VAL A 84 12.14 3.06 2.30
N VAL A 85 12.34 3.28 3.59
CA VAL A 85 13.24 2.45 4.42
C VAL A 85 12.55 1.15 4.82
N ALA A 86 11.27 1.22 5.20
CA ALA A 86 10.51 0.04 5.62
C ALA A 86 9.00 0.27 5.55
N LEU A 87 8.26 -0.80 5.28
CA LEU A 87 6.84 -0.88 5.59
C LEU A 87 6.69 -1.08 7.10
N ARG A 88 6.09 -0.11 7.80
CA ARG A 88 5.93 -0.12 9.26
C ARG A 88 4.67 -0.81 9.71
N GLY A 89 3.60 -0.68 8.95
CA GLY A 89 2.33 -1.26 9.35
C GLY A 89 1.24 -1.18 8.29
N LEU A 90 0.26 -2.05 8.46
CA LEU A 90 -1.01 -2.02 7.77
C LEU A 90 -2.10 -1.94 8.83
N ASP A 91 -2.92 -0.91 8.77
CA ASP A 91 -4.00 -0.69 9.72
C ASP A 91 -5.34 -0.51 9.01
N SER A 92 -6.44 -0.72 9.74
CA SER A 92 -7.80 -0.50 9.25
C SER A 92 -8.09 -1.23 7.92
N VAL A 93 -7.51 -2.42 7.76
CA VAL A 93 -7.71 -3.26 6.57
C VAL A 93 -9.16 -3.71 6.49
N SER A 94 -9.79 -3.46 5.35
CA SER A 94 -11.16 -3.93 5.09
C SER A 94 -11.35 -4.31 3.64
N PHE A 95 -11.85 -5.54 3.42
CA PHE A 95 -12.23 -6.04 2.10
C PHE A 95 -13.71 -5.72 1.86
N LYS A 96 -13.99 -4.93 0.83
CA LYS A 96 -15.33 -4.39 0.55
C LYS A 96 -16.08 -5.19 -0.51
N ARG A 97 -15.34 -5.79 -1.45
CA ARG A 97 -15.89 -6.60 -2.55
C ARG A 97 -14.94 -7.73 -2.89
N PRO A 98 -15.45 -8.86 -3.37
CA PRO A 98 -14.61 -9.91 -3.94
C PRO A 98 -13.87 -9.37 -5.17
N VAL A 99 -12.72 -9.97 -5.45
CA VAL A 99 -11.96 -9.79 -6.68
C VAL A 99 -11.91 -11.16 -7.37
N ALA A 100 -12.49 -11.25 -8.56
CA ALA A 100 -12.54 -12.47 -9.34
C ALA A 100 -11.30 -12.63 -10.25
N ILE A 101 -11.10 -13.83 -10.78
CA ILE A 101 -10.15 -14.07 -11.87
C ILE A 101 -10.60 -13.25 -13.08
N GLY A 102 -9.68 -12.50 -13.70
CA GLY A 102 -9.99 -11.58 -14.79
C GLY A 102 -10.24 -10.14 -14.35
N ASP A 103 -10.51 -9.88 -13.07
CA ASP A 103 -10.57 -8.52 -12.57
C ASP A 103 -9.21 -7.82 -12.65
N THR A 104 -9.24 -6.53 -12.95
CA THR A 104 -8.04 -5.69 -12.96
C THR A 104 -8.10 -4.72 -11.79
N ILE A 105 -7.10 -4.80 -10.92
CA ILE A 105 -6.98 -3.92 -9.76
C ILE A 105 -5.97 -2.81 -10.01
N ARG A 106 -6.21 -1.66 -9.39
CA ARG A 106 -5.27 -0.53 -9.27
C ARG A 106 -5.39 0.11 -7.90
N VAL A 107 -4.38 0.85 -7.50
CA VAL A 107 -4.36 1.51 -6.19
C VAL A 107 -4.49 3.01 -6.39
N HIS A 108 -5.40 3.62 -5.63
CA HIS A 108 -5.43 5.05 -5.41
C HIS A 108 -4.87 5.29 -4.00
N THR A 109 -3.73 5.95 -3.94
CA THR A 109 -3.07 6.33 -2.69
C THR A 109 -3.28 7.82 -2.43
N ARG A 110 -3.32 8.19 -1.16
CA ARG A 110 -3.26 9.57 -0.70
C ARG A 110 -2.40 9.64 0.55
N VAL A 111 -1.54 10.64 0.65
CA VAL A 111 -0.79 10.94 1.86
C VAL A 111 -1.73 11.55 2.90
N ASP A 112 -1.97 10.84 4.00
CA ASP A 112 -2.87 11.26 5.08
C ASP A 112 -2.14 12.00 6.19
N SER A 113 -0.89 11.62 6.48
CA SER A 113 -0.06 12.31 7.44
C SER A 113 1.42 12.06 7.18
N VAL A 114 2.23 13.05 7.54
CA VAL A 114 3.68 12.96 7.58
C VAL A 114 4.11 13.42 8.97
N ARG A 115 4.79 12.55 9.71
CA ARG A 115 5.22 12.83 11.06
C ARG A 115 6.74 12.60 11.18
N PRO A 116 7.52 13.65 11.46
CA PRO A 116 8.94 13.51 11.73
C PRO A 116 9.18 12.54 12.90
N LEU A 117 10.21 11.72 12.80
CA LEU A 117 10.65 10.82 13.87
C LEU A 117 12.01 11.25 14.41
N ASP A 118 12.88 11.68 13.52
CA ASP A 118 14.23 12.20 13.79
C ASP A 118 14.65 13.10 12.63
N ASP A 119 15.90 13.56 12.65
CA ASP A 119 16.47 14.48 11.64
C ASP A 119 16.57 13.87 10.23
N GLU A 120 16.49 12.54 10.12
CA GLU A 120 16.67 11.81 8.86
C GLU A 120 15.39 11.09 8.40
N HIS A 121 14.40 10.88 9.29
CA HIS A 121 13.28 10.01 9.00
C HIS A 121 11.93 10.61 9.40
N SER A 122 10.93 10.25 8.61
CA SER A 122 9.52 10.53 8.90
C SER A 122 8.69 9.26 8.83
N LEU A 123 7.62 9.19 9.61
CA LEU A 123 6.55 8.23 9.42
C LEU A 123 5.52 8.83 8.47
N VAL A 124 5.36 8.22 7.30
CA VAL A 124 4.37 8.63 6.31
C VAL A 124 3.21 7.64 6.35
N SER A 125 2.00 8.16 6.60
CA SER A 125 0.78 7.37 6.55
C SER A 125 0.01 7.66 5.27
N PHE A 126 -0.37 6.60 4.58
CA PHE A 126 -1.14 6.66 3.34
C PHE A 126 -2.52 6.04 3.54
N ALA A 127 -3.55 6.67 2.99
CA ALA A 127 -4.84 6.03 2.77
C ALA A 127 -4.88 5.41 1.38
N TRP A 128 -5.07 4.09 1.31
CA TRP A 128 -5.18 3.38 0.05
C TRP A 128 -6.60 2.90 -0.20
N ARG A 129 -7.04 3.08 -1.42
CA ARG A 129 -8.23 2.44 -1.98
C ARG A 129 -7.79 1.55 -3.14
N VAL A 130 -7.96 0.24 -2.99
CA VAL A 130 -7.79 -0.68 -4.11
C VAL A 130 -9.09 -0.69 -4.89
N LEU A 131 -9.01 -0.37 -6.17
CA LEU A 131 -10.15 -0.24 -7.08
C LEU A 131 -10.11 -1.36 -8.11
N ASN A 132 -11.27 -1.84 -8.56
CA ASN A 132 -11.35 -2.71 -9.72
C ASN A 132 -11.49 -1.90 -11.03
N GLN A 133 -11.64 -2.58 -12.18
CA GLN A 133 -11.80 -1.98 -13.52
C GLN A 133 -13.04 -1.08 -13.66
N HIS A 134 -14.00 -1.18 -12.73
CA HIS A 134 -15.23 -0.39 -12.70
C HIS A 134 -15.18 0.74 -11.65
N ASP A 135 -13.99 1.13 -11.19
CA ASP A 135 -13.78 2.13 -10.13
C ASP A 135 -14.44 1.79 -8.78
N ARG A 136 -14.82 0.53 -8.57
CA ARG A 136 -15.39 0.10 -7.30
C ARG A 136 -14.29 -0.25 -6.32
N VAL A 137 -14.40 0.27 -5.09
CA VAL A 137 -13.47 -0.07 -4.01
C VAL A 137 -13.61 -1.54 -3.64
N VAL A 138 -12.55 -2.32 -3.81
CA VAL A 138 -12.46 -3.73 -3.40
C VAL A 138 -11.79 -3.90 -2.04
N ALA A 139 -10.81 -3.03 -1.72
CA ALA A 139 -10.20 -2.99 -0.39
C ALA A 139 -9.85 -1.56 0.02
N ARG A 140 -9.77 -1.35 1.34
CA ARG A 140 -9.20 -0.14 1.95
C ARG A 140 -8.18 -0.55 2.97
N VAL A 141 -7.12 0.22 3.08
CA VAL A 141 -6.06 0.01 4.07
C VAL A 141 -5.36 1.33 4.35
N ARG A 142 -4.96 1.52 5.61
CA ARG A 142 -3.98 2.53 5.98
C ARG A 142 -2.60 1.89 5.97
N VAL A 143 -1.66 2.51 5.30
CA VAL A 143 -0.29 2.02 5.14
C VAL A 143 0.66 3.00 5.78
N ASP A 144 1.46 2.54 6.73
CA ASP A 144 2.48 3.33 7.37
C ASP A 144 3.86 2.90 6.86
N ALA A 145 4.62 3.83 6.33
CA ALA A 145 5.97 3.62 5.83
C ALA A 145 6.98 4.50 6.58
N LEU A 146 8.12 3.91 6.91
CA LEU A 146 9.28 4.67 7.36
C LEU A 146 9.94 5.28 6.12
N TRP A 147 10.04 6.61 6.11
CA TRP A 147 10.50 7.38 4.98
C TRP A 147 11.81 8.09 5.31
N ARG A 148 12.79 8.03 4.42
CA ARG A 148 14.01 8.84 4.53
C ARG A 148 13.73 10.25 4.04
N GLY A 149 13.98 11.22 4.88
CA GLY A 149 13.73 12.64 4.67
C GLY A 149 12.87 13.20 5.80
N ALA A 150 13.37 14.24 6.45
CA ALA A 150 12.59 15.03 7.41
C ALA A 150 11.72 16.04 6.63
N THR A 151 10.60 16.44 7.23
CA THR A 151 9.85 17.61 6.76
C THR A 151 10.64 18.86 7.11
N ALA A 152 10.79 19.80 6.17
CA ALA A 152 11.22 21.13 6.51
C ALA A 152 10.12 21.77 7.36
N ASP A 153 10.43 22.06 8.62
CA ASP A 153 9.71 22.84 9.62
C ASP A 153 8.16 22.91 9.51
N GLU A 154 7.45 22.08 10.33
CA GLU A 154 6.27 22.57 11.01
C GLU A 154 6.53 22.60 12.53
N PRO A 155 6.05 23.63 13.28
CA PRO A 155 6.37 23.79 14.68
C PRO A 155 5.79 22.64 15.51
N GLU A 156 6.58 22.21 16.49
CA GLU A 156 6.22 21.21 17.51
C GLU A 156 4.80 21.40 18.02
N THR A 157 3.91 20.50 17.63
CA THR A 157 2.66 20.34 18.36
C THR A 157 2.96 19.45 19.56
N GLU A 158 2.87 20.04 20.74
CA GLU A 158 3.06 19.46 22.06
C GLU A 158 2.44 18.07 22.16
N ILE A 159 3.26 17.06 22.38
CA ILE A 159 2.81 15.68 22.59
C ILE A 159 2.13 15.62 23.95
N VAL A 160 0.81 15.58 23.96
CA VAL A 160 0.07 15.21 25.19
C VAL A 160 0.32 13.73 25.44
N PRO A 161 0.96 13.35 26.55
CA PRO A 161 1.17 11.94 26.87
C PRO A 161 -0.17 11.26 27.09
N ASN A 162 -0.42 10.20 26.34
CA ASN A 162 -1.60 9.36 26.52
C ASN A 162 -1.48 8.61 27.86
N THR A 163 -2.10 9.18 28.89
CA THR A 163 -2.19 8.54 30.21
C THR A 163 -3.11 7.33 30.09
N VAL A 164 -2.51 6.15 30.06
CA VAL A 164 -3.24 4.91 30.23
C VAL A 164 -3.78 4.89 31.65
N LEU A 165 -5.09 5.09 31.81
CA LEU A 165 -5.77 4.76 33.05
C LEU A 165 -5.98 3.24 33.10
N LEU A 166 -5.49 2.64 34.19
CA LEU A 166 -5.66 1.25 34.59
C LEU A 166 -7.14 0.87 34.78
#